data_4371d4007f677944adb927e72081247b
#
_entry.id   4371d4007f677944adb927e72081247b
#
_cell.length_a   1.000
_cell.length_b   1.000
_cell.length_c   1.000
_cell.angle_alpha   90.00
_cell.angle_beta   90.00
_cell.angle_gamma   90.00
#
_symmetry.space_group_name_H-M   'P 1'
#
loop_
_entity.id
_entity.type
_entity.pdbx_description
1 polymer ?
#
loop_
_entity_poly.entity_id
_entity_poly.type
_entity_poly.pdbx_seq_one_letter_code
_entity_poly.pdbx_strand_id
1 'polypeptide(L)'
;MGRRHIEVTKHSAAAPDAVFALLVDGNTWPSWSPIESFELERAGDPPPEGVGAIRVFRRGRITGRDQIVEIVPGRRFGYVSLAGLPVRDYRAHVDLEPDRDGTTIRWQASFAPKVPGTGWLLERGLRRFLDQCAQGLAERSAQ
;
A
#
# COMPACT_ATOMS: atom_id res chain seq x y z
N MET A 1 -7.81 -18.90 -14.55
CA MET A 1 -7.58 -18.54 -13.15
C MET A 1 -8.13 -17.19 -12.87
N GLY A 2 -9.00 -17.08 -11.88
CA GLY A 2 -9.63 -15.84 -11.55
C GLY A 2 -8.72 -14.88 -10.82
N ARG A 3 -9.01 -13.59 -10.94
CA ARG A 3 -8.36 -12.59 -10.10
C ARG A 3 -8.81 -12.75 -8.67
N ARG A 4 -7.90 -12.45 -7.77
CA ARG A 4 -8.18 -12.45 -6.35
C ARG A 4 -8.26 -11.02 -5.84
N HIS A 5 -9.11 -10.80 -4.86
CA HIS A 5 -9.33 -9.48 -4.27
C HIS A 5 -9.13 -9.54 -2.77
N ILE A 6 -8.47 -8.52 -2.24
CA ILE A 6 -8.24 -8.35 -0.81
C ILE A 6 -8.77 -6.98 -0.42
N GLU A 7 -9.47 -6.92 0.70
CA GLU A 7 -9.88 -5.65 1.28
C GLU A 7 -9.69 -5.71 2.78
N VAL A 8 -9.01 -4.70 3.32
CA VAL A 8 -8.89 -4.53 4.77
C VAL A 8 -9.33 -3.12 5.11
N THR A 9 -10.04 -2.98 6.23
CA THR A 9 -10.57 -1.70 6.67
C THR A 9 -10.13 -1.46 8.11
N LYS A 10 -9.60 -0.26 8.35
CA LYS A 10 -9.15 0.16 9.68
C LYS A 10 -9.61 1.58 9.93
N HIS A 11 -9.58 1.99 11.19
CA HIS A 11 -9.94 3.34 11.58
C HIS A 11 -8.77 4.03 12.26
N SER A 12 -8.51 5.30 11.89
CA SER A 12 -7.53 6.14 12.55
C SER A 12 -8.24 7.33 13.17
N ALA A 13 -7.76 7.76 14.33
CA ALA A 13 -8.27 8.97 14.98
C ALA A 13 -7.76 10.24 14.29
N ALA A 14 -6.83 10.11 13.33
CA ALA A 14 -6.26 11.25 12.62
C ALA A 14 -7.15 11.69 11.45
N ALA A 15 -7.02 12.95 11.04
CA ALA A 15 -7.69 13.46 9.85
C ALA A 15 -7.12 12.81 8.59
N PRO A 16 -7.89 12.74 7.49
CA PRO A 16 -7.41 12.13 6.25
C PRO A 16 -6.07 12.67 5.74
N ASP A 17 -5.83 13.96 5.87
CA ASP A 17 -4.58 14.56 5.40
C ASP A 17 -3.36 14.02 6.17
N ALA A 18 -3.50 13.77 7.46
CA ALA A 18 -2.43 13.21 8.26
C ALA A 18 -2.13 11.76 7.89
N VAL A 19 -3.17 10.99 7.60
CA VAL A 19 -3.01 9.62 7.12
C VAL A 19 -2.35 9.61 5.75
N PHE A 20 -2.84 10.47 4.86
CA PHE A 20 -2.34 10.56 3.49
C PHE A 20 -0.85 10.95 3.44
N ALA A 21 -0.42 11.85 4.31
CA ALA A 21 0.97 12.28 4.37
C ALA A 21 1.94 11.12 4.59
N LEU A 22 1.53 10.13 5.37
CA LEU A 22 2.36 8.95 5.61
C LEU A 22 2.42 8.04 4.38
N LEU A 23 1.32 7.90 3.66
CA LEU A 23 1.26 7.07 2.46
C LEU A 23 2.18 7.59 1.36
N VAL A 24 2.19 8.90 1.13
CA VAL A 24 2.95 9.48 0.03
C VAL A 24 4.42 9.70 0.34
N ASP A 25 4.84 9.49 1.59
CA ASP A 25 6.24 9.61 1.97
C ASP A 25 6.80 8.23 2.29
N GLY A 26 7.49 7.64 1.31
CA GLY A 26 8.05 6.30 1.43
C GLY A 26 9.00 6.14 2.60
N ASN A 27 9.68 7.20 3.01
CA ASN A 27 10.61 7.16 4.13
C ASN A 27 9.91 6.86 5.46
N THR A 28 8.60 7.08 5.55
CA THR A 28 7.85 6.81 6.77
C THR A 28 7.45 5.35 6.91
N TRP A 29 7.36 4.62 5.78
CA TRP A 29 6.82 3.26 5.78
C TRP A 29 7.47 2.31 6.76
N PRO A 30 8.80 2.32 6.96
CA PRO A 30 9.40 1.43 7.96
C PRO A 30 8.93 1.72 9.39
N SER A 31 8.44 2.92 9.66
CA SER A 31 7.98 3.28 11.01
C SER A 31 6.59 2.76 11.35
N TRP A 32 5.80 2.36 10.33
CA TRP A 32 4.43 1.92 10.59
C TRP A 32 4.04 0.62 9.89
N SER A 33 4.89 0.08 9.01
CA SER A 33 4.59 -1.16 8.28
C SER A 33 5.70 -2.19 8.49
N PRO A 34 5.50 -3.45 8.05
CA PRO A 34 6.57 -4.46 8.12
C PRO A 34 7.74 -4.23 7.17
N ILE A 35 7.69 -3.19 6.34
CA ILE A 35 8.77 -2.84 5.42
C ILE A 35 9.99 -2.39 6.24
N GLU A 36 11.16 -2.87 5.86
CA GLU A 36 12.41 -2.58 6.57
C GLU A 36 13.16 -1.39 6.02
N SER A 37 13.09 -1.18 4.71
CA SER A 37 13.78 -0.04 4.08
C SER A 37 13.06 0.42 2.83
N PHE A 38 13.32 1.66 2.46
CA PHE A 38 12.75 2.32 1.30
C PHE A 38 13.83 3.03 0.50
N GLU A 39 13.69 2.98 -0.81
CA GLU A 39 14.54 3.72 -1.74
C GLU A 39 13.69 4.22 -2.89
N LEU A 40 13.87 5.48 -3.27
CA LEU A 40 13.18 6.04 -4.42
C LEU A 40 14.02 5.76 -5.66
N GLU A 41 13.53 4.90 -6.54
CA GLU A 41 14.26 4.54 -7.76
C GLU A 41 14.05 5.59 -8.85
N ARG A 42 12.84 6.15 -8.94
CA ARG A 42 12.48 7.11 -9.97
C ARG A 42 11.51 8.13 -9.39
N ALA A 43 11.80 9.41 -9.62
CA ALA A 43 10.91 10.47 -9.18
C ALA A 43 9.64 10.49 -10.03
N GLY A 44 8.54 10.89 -9.41
CA GLY A 44 7.27 11.05 -10.09
C GLY A 44 7.00 12.51 -10.43
N ASP A 45 5.75 12.79 -10.75
CA ASP A 45 5.30 14.14 -11.07
C ASP A 45 4.07 14.45 -10.23
N PRO A 46 4.17 15.39 -9.26
CA PRO A 46 5.37 16.18 -8.91
C PRO A 46 6.40 15.34 -8.15
N PRO A 47 7.69 15.74 -8.23
CA PRO A 47 8.70 15.04 -7.44
C PRO A 47 8.52 15.34 -5.95
N PRO A 48 9.00 14.48 -5.05
CA PRO A 48 9.70 13.23 -5.37
C PRO A 48 8.74 12.08 -5.67
N GLU A 49 7.64 11.93 -4.94
CA GLU A 49 6.81 10.74 -4.99
C GLU A 49 5.41 11.02 -5.53
N GLY A 50 5.33 11.73 -6.65
CA GLY A 50 4.08 11.91 -7.36
C GLY A 50 3.77 10.73 -8.27
N VAL A 51 2.75 10.88 -9.12
CA VAL A 51 2.37 9.84 -10.07
C VAL A 51 3.55 9.51 -10.98
N GLY A 52 3.80 8.23 -11.18
CA GLY A 52 4.92 7.72 -11.96
C GLY A 52 6.14 7.36 -11.13
N ALA A 53 6.21 7.78 -9.85
CA ALA A 53 7.33 7.44 -8.99
C ALA A 53 7.46 5.93 -8.82
N ILE A 54 8.69 5.43 -8.83
CA ILE A 54 8.98 4.03 -8.58
C ILE A 54 9.66 3.91 -7.24
N ARG A 55 9.05 3.14 -6.36
CA ARG A 55 9.50 2.93 -4.98
C ARG A 55 10.05 1.52 -4.83
N VAL A 56 11.18 1.39 -4.15
CA VAL A 56 11.75 0.08 -3.84
C VAL A 56 11.62 -0.14 -2.34
N PHE A 57 10.92 -1.19 -1.97
CA PHE A 57 10.73 -1.57 -0.58
C PHE A 57 11.39 -2.92 -0.34
N ARG A 58 12.07 -3.04 0.79
CA ARG A 58 12.73 -4.30 1.16
C ARG A 58 12.19 -4.83 2.47
N ARG A 59 11.98 -6.14 2.50
CA ARG A 59 11.54 -6.85 3.69
C ARG A 59 12.16 -8.24 3.65
N GLY A 60 13.12 -8.50 4.56
CA GLY A 60 13.85 -9.75 4.53
C GLY A 60 14.56 -9.92 3.19
N ARG A 61 14.27 -11.03 2.51
CA ARG A 61 14.85 -11.32 1.19
C ARG A 61 14.00 -10.81 0.03
N ILE A 62 12.85 -10.20 0.35
CA ILE A 62 11.94 -9.69 -0.67
C ILE A 62 12.30 -8.26 -0.99
N THR A 63 12.47 -7.98 -2.29
CA THR A 63 12.62 -6.61 -2.78
C THR A 63 11.46 -6.33 -3.71
N GLY A 64 10.57 -5.43 -3.32
CA GLY A 64 9.41 -5.06 -4.11
C GLY A 64 9.66 -3.73 -4.83
N ARG A 65 9.18 -3.63 -6.06
CA ARG A 65 9.19 -2.38 -6.83
C ARG A 65 7.76 -2.03 -7.14
N ASP A 66 7.34 -0.87 -6.68
CA ASP A 66 5.97 -0.38 -6.88
C ASP A 66 6.01 0.94 -7.63
N GLN A 67 5.02 1.15 -8.47
CA GLN A 67 4.85 2.43 -9.15
C GLN A 67 3.56 3.10 -8.71
N ILE A 68 3.67 4.38 -8.34
CA ILE A 68 2.50 5.17 -7.97
C ILE A 68 1.76 5.53 -9.26
N VAL A 69 0.47 5.19 -9.32
CA VAL A 69 -0.34 5.41 -10.53
C VAL A 69 -1.50 6.37 -10.32
N GLU A 70 -1.89 6.61 -9.07
CA GLU A 70 -3.00 7.51 -8.81
C GLU A 70 -2.82 8.21 -7.48
N ILE A 71 -3.01 9.54 -7.46
CA ILE A 71 -3.00 10.34 -6.24
C ILE A 71 -4.18 11.30 -6.31
N VAL A 72 -5.10 11.16 -5.35
CA VAL A 72 -6.15 12.14 -5.09
C VAL A 72 -5.87 12.61 -3.67
N PRO A 73 -5.30 13.82 -3.50
CA PRO A 73 -4.82 14.27 -2.19
C PRO A 73 -5.85 14.14 -1.07
N GLY A 74 -5.43 13.47 0.00
CA GLY A 74 -6.29 13.23 1.16
C GLY A 74 -7.39 12.21 0.96
N ARG A 75 -7.50 11.59 -0.22
CA ARG A 75 -8.61 10.70 -0.54
C ARG A 75 -8.20 9.34 -1.06
N ARG A 76 -7.26 9.29 -2.01
CA ARG A 76 -6.87 8.03 -2.64
C ARG A 76 -5.40 8.00 -3.01
N PHE A 77 -4.78 6.86 -2.77
CA PHE A 77 -3.42 6.58 -3.15
C PHE A 77 -3.40 5.22 -3.84
N GLY A 78 -3.01 5.17 -5.11
CA GLY A 78 -3.01 3.93 -5.89
C GLY A 78 -1.65 3.59 -6.44
N TYR A 79 -1.33 2.29 -6.46
CA TYR A 79 -0.05 1.81 -6.97
C TYR A 79 -0.19 0.44 -7.59
N VAL A 80 0.81 0.08 -8.40
CA VAL A 80 0.91 -1.26 -9.01
C VAL A 80 2.25 -1.85 -8.62
N SER A 81 2.32 -3.18 -8.54
CA SER A 81 3.58 -3.87 -8.32
C SER A 81 4.25 -4.15 -9.65
N LEU A 82 5.51 -3.73 -9.78
CA LEU A 82 6.31 -4.00 -10.97
C LEU A 82 7.13 -5.28 -10.81
N ALA A 83 7.51 -5.61 -9.59
CA ALA A 83 8.34 -6.78 -9.29
C ALA A 83 8.33 -7.10 -7.81
N GLY A 84 8.74 -8.31 -7.47
CA GLY A 84 8.96 -8.72 -6.07
C GLY A 84 7.92 -9.68 -5.52
N LEU A 85 6.78 -9.83 -6.18
CA LEU A 85 5.74 -10.76 -5.76
C LEU A 85 5.49 -11.81 -6.84
N PRO A 86 5.18 -13.06 -6.46
CA PRO A 86 4.90 -14.13 -7.43
C PRO A 86 3.47 -14.04 -7.97
N VAL A 87 3.09 -12.84 -8.43
CA VAL A 87 1.74 -12.54 -8.91
C VAL A 87 1.82 -11.76 -10.21
N ARG A 88 0.70 -11.72 -10.92
CA ARG A 88 0.54 -10.93 -12.14
C ARG A 88 -0.44 -9.81 -11.91
N ASP A 89 -0.15 -8.67 -12.50
CA ASP A 89 -1.08 -7.55 -12.57
C ASP A 89 -1.62 -7.16 -11.18
N TYR A 90 -0.70 -7.00 -10.22
CA TYR A 90 -1.05 -6.57 -8.88
C TYR A 90 -1.34 -5.08 -8.88
N ARG A 91 -2.52 -4.73 -8.41
CA ARG A 91 -2.94 -3.34 -8.27
C ARG A 91 -3.52 -3.14 -6.89
N ALA A 92 -3.21 -2.02 -6.28
CA ALA A 92 -3.73 -1.70 -4.96
C ALA A 92 -4.09 -0.22 -4.89
N HIS A 93 -5.04 0.10 -4.03
CA HIS A 93 -5.31 1.48 -3.69
C HIS A 93 -5.81 1.57 -2.26
N VAL A 94 -5.56 2.73 -1.67
CA VAL A 94 -5.99 3.06 -0.32
C VAL A 94 -6.96 4.22 -0.45
N ASP A 95 -8.18 4.02 0.01
CA ASP A 95 -9.20 5.08 0.07
C ASP A 95 -9.30 5.58 1.51
N LEU A 96 -9.33 6.89 1.65
CA LEU A 96 -9.45 7.56 2.93
C LEU A 96 -10.77 8.32 2.97
N GLU A 97 -11.61 7.98 3.93
CA GLU A 97 -12.90 8.59 4.09
C GLU A 97 -12.99 9.27 5.45
N PRO A 98 -13.25 10.59 5.48
CA PRO A 98 -13.43 11.24 6.78
C PRO A 98 -14.67 10.67 7.44
N ASP A 99 -14.55 10.41 8.73
CA ASP A 99 -15.68 10.00 9.53
C ASP A 99 -15.74 10.84 10.80
N ARG A 100 -16.69 10.52 11.67
CA ARG A 100 -16.96 11.31 12.86
C ARG A 100 -15.74 11.50 13.77
N ASP A 101 -14.93 10.45 13.88
CA ASP A 101 -13.84 10.39 14.84
C ASP A 101 -12.46 10.35 14.19
N GLY A 102 -12.38 10.63 12.89
CA GLY A 102 -11.10 10.62 12.18
C GLY A 102 -11.24 10.15 10.75
N THR A 103 -10.64 9.02 10.42
CA THR A 103 -10.58 8.51 9.05
C THR A 103 -10.81 7.01 8.99
N THR A 104 -11.66 6.60 8.06
CA THR A 104 -11.78 5.19 7.67
C THR A 104 -10.78 4.92 6.57
N ILE A 105 -9.89 3.96 6.78
CA ILE A 105 -8.85 3.54 5.83
C ILE A 105 -9.33 2.24 5.20
N ARG A 106 -9.51 2.25 3.87
CA ARG A 106 -9.87 1.04 3.13
C ARG A 106 -8.76 0.73 2.14
N TRP A 107 -8.06 -0.35 2.38
CA TRP A 107 -6.94 -0.79 1.55
C TRP A 107 -7.39 -1.98 0.73
N GLN A 108 -7.38 -1.84 -0.59
CA GLN A 108 -7.84 -2.87 -1.52
C GLN A 108 -6.72 -3.25 -2.47
N ALA A 109 -6.68 -4.53 -2.83
CA ALA A 109 -5.72 -5.03 -3.80
C ALA A 109 -6.36 -6.12 -4.63
N SER A 110 -5.89 -6.25 -5.87
CA SER A 110 -6.30 -7.34 -6.74
C SER A 110 -5.10 -7.85 -7.52
N PHE A 111 -5.09 -9.14 -7.80
CA PHE A 111 -3.99 -9.78 -8.51
C PHE A 111 -4.44 -11.11 -9.11
N ALA A 112 -3.63 -11.63 -10.04
CA ALA A 112 -3.78 -12.99 -10.54
C ALA A 112 -2.55 -13.80 -10.10
N PRO A 113 -2.72 -15.05 -9.63
CA PRO A 113 -1.57 -15.86 -9.24
C PRO A 113 -0.74 -16.25 -10.46
N LYS A 114 0.58 -16.24 -10.30
CA LYS A 114 1.51 -16.60 -11.36
C LYS A 114 1.57 -18.11 -11.55
N VAL A 115 1.46 -18.85 -10.45
CA VAL A 115 1.52 -20.32 -10.43
C VAL A 115 0.15 -20.87 -10.12
N PRO A 116 -0.41 -21.76 -10.97
CA PRO A 116 -1.72 -22.35 -10.71
C PRO A 116 -1.78 -23.06 -9.35
N GLY A 117 -2.90 -22.89 -8.66
CA GLY A 117 -3.13 -23.53 -7.37
C GLY A 117 -2.56 -22.80 -6.16
N THR A 118 -1.83 -21.69 -6.36
CA THR A 118 -1.21 -20.96 -5.25
C THR A 118 -2.02 -19.74 -4.80
N GLY A 119 -3.10 -19.40 -5.51
CA GLY A 119 -3.84 -18.18 -5.27
C GLY A 119 -4.32 -17.99 -3.84
N TRP A 120 -4.85 -19.05 -3.22
CA TRP A 120 -5.37 -18.97 -1.85
C TRP A 120 -4.27 -18.69 -0.83
N LEU A 121 -3.09 -19.25 -1.05
CA LEU A 121 -1.95 -19.07 -0.16
C LEU A 121 -1.40 -17.64 -0.28
N LEU A 122 -1.28 -17.16 -1.51
CA LEU A 122 -0.84 -15.78 -1.77
C LEU A 122 -1.84 -14.77 -1.21
N GLU A 123 -3.12 -15.01 -1.40
CA GLU A 123 -4.15 -14.14 -0.85
C GLU A 123 -4.06 -14.06 0.66
N ARG A 124 -3.86 -15.20 1.33
CA ARG A 124 -3.76 -15.24 2.78
C ARG A 124 -2.55 -14.44 3.27
N GLY A 125 -1.40 -14.64 2.64
CA GLY A 125 -0.18 -13.92 3.01
C GLY A 125 -0.26 -12.43 2.75
N LEU A 126 -0.80 -12.05 1.59
CA LEU A 126 -0.96 -10.64 1.23
C LEU A 126 -2.00 -9.95 2.10
N ARG A 127 -3.10 -10.64 2.42
CA ARG A 127 -4.12 -10.08 3.33
C ARG A 127 -3.51 -9.76 4.68
N ARG A 128 -2.70 -10.68 5.20
CA ARG A 128 -2.04 -10.46 6.49
C ARG A 128 -1.08 -9.27 6.42
N PHE A 129 -0.31 -9.17 5.33
CA PHE A 129 0.61 -8.07 5.12
C PHE A 129 -0.13 -6.72 5.05
N LEU A 130 -1.19 -6.66 4.23
CA LEU A 130 -1.98 -5.44 4.10
C LEU A 130 -2.71 -5.07 5.39
N ASP A 131 -3.16 -6.06 6.14
CA ASP A 131 -3.78 -5.82 7.44
C ASP A 131 -2.79 -5.17 8.39
N GLN A 132 -1.55 -5.66 8.43
CA GLN A 132 -0.49 -5.08 9.25
C GLN A 132 -0.15 -3.66 8.80
N CYS A 133 -0.09 -3.43 7.49
CA CYS A 133 0.16 -2.09 6.96
C CYS A 133 -0.96 -1.12 7.35
N ALA A 134 -2.20 -1.52 7.16
CA ALA A 134 -3.34 -0.65 7.45
C ALA A 134 -3.45 -0.37 8.95
N GLN A 135 -3.19 -1.37 9.79
CA GLN A 135 -3.21 -1.20 11.24
C GLN A 135 -2.09 -0.24 11.68
N GLY A 136 -0.89 -0.45 11.17
CA GLY A 136 0.24 0.42 11.48
C GLY A 136 0.01 1.86 11.04
N LEU A 137 -0.56 2.02 9.85
CA LEU A 137 -0.90 3.34 9.32
C LEU A 137 -1.93 4.04 10.23
N ALA A 138 -2.95 3.31 10.65
CA ALA A 138 -3.99 3.85 11.52
C ALA A 138 -3.43 4.31 12.87
N GLU A 139 -2.53 3.51 13.45
CA GLU A 139 -1.92 3.83 14.74
C GLU A 139 -0.92 4.97 14.65
N ARG A 140 -0.05 4.92 13.63
CA ARG A 140 1.01 5.92 13.48
C ARG A 140 0.45 7.30 13.16
N SER A 141 -0.56 7.36 12.30
CA SER A 141 -1.16 8.64 11.92
C SER A 141 -1.88 9.34 13.09
N ALA A 142 -2.30 8.56 14.08
CA ALA A 142 -3.00 9.09 15.26
C ALA A 142 -2.06 9.55 16.38
N GLN A 143 -0.77 9.37 16.21
CA GLN A 143 0.22 9.80 17.21
C GLN A 143 0.57 11.27 17.13
#